data_764cc6246d3c2018461e47062cd5e27a
#
_entry.id   764cc6246d3c2018461e47062cd5e27a
#
_cell.length_a   1.000
_cell.length_b   1.000
_cell.length_c   1.000
_cell.angle_alpha   90.00
_cell.angle_beta   90.00
_cell.angle_gamma   90.00
#
_symmetry.space_group_name_H-M   'P 1'
#
loop_
_entity.id
_entity.type
_entity.pdbx_description
1 polymer ?
#
loop_
_entity_poly.entity_id
_entity_poly.type
_entity_poly.pdbx_seq_one_letter_code
_entity_poly.pdbx_strand_id
1 'polypeptide(L)'
;MVVGFGAWWTYFDFAGQRRPRPEPVSTVQWLLGHLPLTAAVAAMGAAMVSLVDHAHDGRTPAATAWVLSAGAAVVLGTTMVVAASLQAWQDKRGLYRPLARTSAVAAVACLGVGAARPTPLVLGLALVLLLSIPWGFAVARRLAGGADPPGTPQA
;
A
#
# COMPACT_ATOMS: atom_id res chain seq x y z
N MET A 1 -11.72 -7.72 7.16
CA MET A 1 -12.42 -6.53 6.64
C MET A 1 -11.53 -5.28 6.64
N VAL A 2 -10.94 -4.85 7.77
CA VAL A 2 -10.12 -3.62 7.87
C VAL A 2 -8.93 -3.59 6.92
N VAL A 3 -8.19 -4.69 6.78
CA VAL A 3 -7.02 -4.78 5.87
C VAL A 3 -7.42 -4.61 4.41
N GLY A 4 -8.48 -5.30 3.98
CA GLY A 4 -8.99 -5.18 2.61
C GLY A 4 -9.51 -3.79 2.31
N PHE A 5 -10.23 -3.18 3.25
CA PHE A 5 -10.71 -1.81 3.12
C PHE A 5 -9.56 -0.80 3.07
N GLY A 6 -8.53 -0.96 3.91
CA GLY A 6 -7.34 -0.10 3.92
C GLY A 6 -6.56 -0.17 2.59
N ALA A 7 -6.39 -1.38 2.05
CA ALA A 7 -5.74 -1.58 0.74
C ALA A 7 -6.57 -0.94 -0.39
N TRP A 8 -7.89 -1.16 -0.40
CA TRP A 8 -8.83 -0.58 -1.37
C TRP A 8 -8.81 0.95 -1.30
N TRP A 9 -8.90 1.53 -0.10
CA TRP A 9 -8.87 2.97 0.11
C TRP A 9 -7.57 3.59 -0.36
N THR A 10 -6.43 2.98 0.00
CA THR A 10 -5.10 3.44 -0.43
C THR A 10 -4.99 3.43 -1.96
N TYR A 11 -5.48 2.38 -2.61
CA TYR A 11 -5.48 2.30 -4.07
C TYR A 11 -6.30 3.43 -4.71
N PHE A 12 -7.56 3.63 -4.25
CA PHE A 12 -8.45 4.65 -4.84
C PHE A 12 -7.97 6.07 -4.61
N ASP A 13 -7.41 6.36 -3.45
CA ASP A 13 -6.90 7.71 -3.12
C ASP A 13 -5.65 8.08 -3.96
N PHE A 14 -4.82 7.12 -4.29
CA PHE A 14 -3.57 7.37 -5.01
C PHE A 14 -3.60 7.05 -6.51
N ALA A 15 -4.36 6.08 -6.95
CA ALA A 15 -4.32 5.58 -8.33
C ALA A 15 -5.68 5.53 -9.04
N GLY A 16 -6.74 5.11 -8.37
CA GLY A 16 -7.99 4.68 -9.01
C GLY A 16 -8.78 5.77 -9.73
N GLN A 17 -8.63 7.05 -9.37
CA GLN A 17 -9.36 8.16 -9.99
C GLN A 17 -8.50 9.02 -10.92
N ARG A 18 -7.27 8.61 -11.22
CA ARG A 18 -6.32 9.41 -11.99
C ARG A 18 -6.07 8.81 -13.36
N ARG A 19 -5.92 9.66 -14.37
CA ARG A 19 -5.63 9.23 -15.74
C ARG A 19 -4.16 8.82 -15.88
N PRO A 20 -3.87 7.69 -16.56
CA PRO A 20 -2.51 7.35 -16.97
C PRO A 20 -1.97 8.42 -17.92
N ARG A 21 -0.65 8.50 -18.06
CA ARG A 21 -0.01 9.35 -19.07
C ARG A 21 -0.42 8.88 -20.47
N PRO A 22 -0.53 9.79 -21.45
CA PRO A 22 -0.95 9.45 -22.82
C PRO A 22 0.09 8.61 -23.60
N GLU A 23 1.13 8.12 -22.95
CA GLU A 23 2.16 7.28 -23.55
C GLU A 23 1.71 5.81 -23.52
N PRO A 24 1.91 5.04 -24.62
CA PRO A 24 1.51 3.63 -24.68
C PRO A 24 2.12 2.77 -23.55
N VAL A 25 3.39 3.02 -23.21
CA VAL A 25 4.10 2.31 -22.13
C VAL A 25 3.44 2.56 -20.79
N SER A 26 2.99 3.78 -20.51
CA SER A 26 2.32 4.12 -19.25
C SER A 26 0.96 3.43 -19.13
N THR A 27 0.22 3.30 -20.22
CA THR A 27 -1.05 2.58 -20.27
C THR A 27 -0.84 1.08 -20.03
N VAL A 28 0.16 0.48 -20.66
CA VAL A 28 0.52 -0.93 -20.44
C VAL A 28 0.97 -1.16 -19.00
N GLN A 29 1.82 -0.30 -18.46
CA GLN A 29 2.28 -0.36 -17.07
C GLN A 29 1.11 -0.26 -16.08
N TRP A 30 0.17 0.63 -16.35
CA TRP A 30 -1.04 0.80 -15.55
C TRP A 30 -1.89 -0.48 -15.59
N LEU A 31 -2.14 -1.03 -16.77
CA LEU A 31 -2.96 -2.24 -16.96
C LEU A 31 -2.30 -3.46 -16.31
N LEU A 32 -1.03 -3.73 -16.64
CA LEU A 32 -0.31 -4.89 -16.12
C LEU A 32 -0.03 -4.81 -14.62
N GLY A 33 0.09 -3.61 -14.05
CA GLY A 33 0.26 -3.42 -12.61
C GLY A 33 -0.95 -3.88 -11.79
N HIS A 34 -2.15 -3.95 -12.38
CA HIS A 34 -3.33 -4.43 -11.69
C HIS A 34 -3.35 -5.95 -11.50
N LEU A 35 -2.68 -6.72 -12.36
CA LEU A 35 -2.63 -8.19 -12.25
C LEU A 35 -1.97 -8.65 -10.94
N PRO A 36 -0.73 -8.25 -10.61
CA PRO A 36 -0.13 -8.65 -9.33
C PRO A 36 -0.85 -8.03 -8.13
N LEU A 37 -1.45 -6.84 -8.27
CA LEU A 37 -2.23 -6.22 -7.21
C LEU A 37 -3.46 -7.07 -6.85
N THR A 38 -4.27 -7.44 -7.83
CA THR A 38 -5.48 -8.25 -7.62
C THR A 38 -5.14 -9.65 -7.14
N ALA A 39 -4.10 -10.28 -7.70
CA ALA A 39 -3.62 -11.59 -7.26
C ALA A 39 -3.15 -11.56 -5.79
N ALA A 40 -2.41 -10.53 -5.38
CA ALA A 40 -1.96 -10.37 -4.00
C ALA A 40 -3.14 -10.19 -3.04
N VAL A 41 -4.11 -9.34 -3.37
CA VAL A 41 -5.32 -9.12 -2.55
C VAL A 41 -6.12 -10.41 -2.39
N ALA A 42 -6.31 -11.18 -3.49
CA ALA A 42 -7.02 -12.45 -3.45
C ALA A 42 -6.29 -13.49 -2.60
N ALA A 43 -4.96 -13.62 -2.76
CA ALA A 43 -4.14 -14.53 -1.96
C ALA A 43 -4.15 -14.18 -0.46
N MET A 44 -4.07 -12.90 -0.13
CA MET A 44 -4.19 -12.42 1.25
C MET A 44 -5.57 -12.74 1.82
N GLY A 45 -6.64 -12.56 1.05
CA GLY A 45 -8.00 -12.92 1.46
C GLY A 45 -8.12 -14.40 1.80
N ALA A 46 -7.58 -15.28 0.95
CA ALA A 46 -7.55 -16.71 1.22
C ALA A 46 -6.72 -17.08 2.47
N ALA A 47 -5.56 -16.44 2.66
CA ALA A 47 -4.71 -16.68 3.83
C ALA A 47 -5.31 -16.17 5.14
N MET A 48 -6.26 -15.23 5.11
CA MET A 48 -7.00 -14.77 6.30
C MET A 48 -7.81 -15.89 6.95
N VAL A 49 -8.34 -16.84 6.19
CA VAL A 49 -9.04 -18.01 6.74
C VAL A 49 -8.09 -18.80 7.63
N SER A 50 -6.91 -19.15 7.12
CA SER A 50 -5.88 -19.85 7.90
C SER A 50 -5.40 -19.04 9.12
N LEU A 51 -5.32 -17.70 9.00
CA LEU A 51 -4.96 -16.84 10.14
C LEU A 51 -5.98 -16.93 11.27
N VAL A 52 -7.26 -16.98 10.93
CA VAL A 52 -8.37 -17.09 11.91
C VAL A 52 -8.39 -18.49 12.54
N ASP A 53 -8.23 -19.54 11.73
CA ASP A 53 -8.20 -20.92 12.22
C ASP A 53 -7.09 -21.17 13.25
N HIS A 54 -5.98 -20.44 13.12
CA HIS A 54 -4.80 -20.52 14.01
C HIS A 54 -4.70 -19.34 14.98
N ALA A 55 -5.82 -18.63 15.23
CA ALA A 55 -5.80 -17.37 15.99
C ALA A 55 -5.26 -17.51 17.44
N HIS A 56 -5.37 -18.70 18.02
CA HIS A 56 -4.92 -18.99 19.39
C HIS A 56 -3.52 -19.64 19.43
N ASP A 57 -2.89 -19.86 18.30
CA ASP A 57 -1.56 -20.45 18.24
C ASP A 57 -0.49 -19.45 18.69
N GLY A 58 0.53 -19.96 19.37
CA GLY A 58 1.66 -19.14 19.79
C GLY A 58 2.52 -18.60 18.65
N ARG A 59 2.37 -19.14 17.44
CA ARG A 59 3.13 -18.76 16.25
C ARG A 59 2.32 -18.99 14.97
N THR A 60 2.35 -18.01 14.07
CA THR A 60 1.66 -18.13 12.78
C THR A 60 2.28 -19.22 11.91
N PRO A 61 1.48 -20.08 11.22
CA PRO A 61 1.99 -21.03 10.22
C PRO A 61 2.82 -20.32 9.15
N ALA A 62 3.91 -20.94 8.72
CA ALA A 62 4.87 -20.31 7.81
C ALA A 62 4.23 -19.87 6.50
N ALA A 63 3.42 -20.72 5.87
CA ALA A 63 2.75 -20.40 4.62
C ALA A 63 1.83 -19.18 4.77
N THR A 64 1.02 -19.14 5.83
CA THR A 64 0.10 -18.04 6.13
C THR A 64 0.85 -16.72 6.35
N ALA A 65 1.93 -16.76 7.16
CA ALA A 65 2.75 -15.59 7.43
C ALA A 65 3.37 -15.03 6.14
N TRP A 66 3.93 -15.89 5.29
CA TRP A 66 4.54 -15.46 4.04
C TRP A 66 3.53 -14.97 3.01
N VAL A 67 2.38 -15.63 2.83
CA VAL A 67 1.35 -15.19 1.88
C VAL A 67 0.79 -13.83 2.28
N LEU A 68 0.50 -13.60 3.55
CA LEU A 68 0.01 -12.30 4.03
C LEU A 68 1.06 -11.19 3.91
N SER A 69 2.29 -11.47 4.34
CA SER A 69 3.36 -10.46 4.35
C SER A 69 3.90 -10.14 2.96
N ALA A 70 4.10 -11.14 2.11
CA ALA A 70 4.49 -10.94 0.72
C ALA A 70 3.36 -10.28 -0.08
N GLY A 71 2.10 -10.67 0.15
CA GLY A 71 0.94 -10.02 -0.45
C GLY A 71 0.88 -8.54 -0.10
N ALA A 72 1.05 -8.17 1.18
CA ALA A 72 1.11 -6.78 1.61
C ALA A 72 2.27 -6.01 0.95
N ALA A 73 3.45 -6.60 0.84
CA ALA A 73 4.59 -6.00 0.16
C ALA A 73 4.31 -5.79 -1.35
N VAL A 74 3.68 -6.76 -2.01
CA VAL A 74 3.26 -6.64 -3.42
C VAL A 74 2.21 -5.55 -3.59
N VAL A 75 1.21 -5.44 -2.72
CA VAL A 75 0.20 -4.37 -2.76
C VAL A 75 0.87 -3.00 -2.67
N LEU A 76 1.80 -2.79 -1.73
CA LEU A 76 2.53 -1.53 -1.58
C LEU A 76 3.39 -1.21 -2.80
N GLY A 77 4.15 -2.18 -3.30
CA GLY A 77 5.03 -2.01 -4.45
C GLY A 77 4.26 -1.74 -5.74
N THR A 78 3.24 -2.53 -6.04
CA THR A 78 2.44 -2.39 -7.27
C THR A 78 1.60 -1.11 -7.27
N THR A 79 1.08 -0.68 -6.11
CA THR A 79 0.40 0.62 -6.00
C THR A 79 1.35 1.76 -6.40
N MET A 80 2.63 1.71 -6.00
CA MET A 80 3.62 2.71 -6.41
C MET A 80 3.99 2.61 -7.89
N VAL A 81 4.08 1.40 -8.45
CA VAL A 81 4.30 1.19 -9.90
C VAL A 81 3.15 1.76 -10.71
N VAL A 82 1.91 1.49 -10.30
CA VAL A 82 0.71 2.07 -10.94
C VAL A 82 0.69 3.59 -10.77
N ALA A 83 0.96 4.12 -9.59
CA ALA A 83 1.03 5.56 -9.34
C ALA A 83 2.10 6.23 -10.22
N ALA A 84 3.24 5.58 -10.47
CA ALA A 84 4.31 6.09 -11.33
C ALA A 84 3.90 6.23 -12.81
N SER A 85 2.88 5.50 -13.27
CA SER A 85 2.33 5.63 -14.62
C SER A 85 1.39 6.84 -14.79
N LEU A 86 1.02 7.53 -13.71
CA LEU A 86 0.06 8.63 -13.72
C LEU A 86 0.73 9.97 -14.04
N GLN A 87 -0.01 10.88 -14.70
CA GLN A 87 0.45 12.26 -14.92
C GLN A 87 0.78 12.99 -13.61
N ALA A 88 -0.05 12.81 -12.59
CA ALA A 88 0.13 13.42 -11.28
C ALA A 88 1.49 13.09 -10.60
N TRP A 89 2.14 12.00 -10.99
CA TRP A 89 3.48 11.66 -10.49
C TRP A 89 4.54 12.68 -10.91
N GLN A 90 4.47 13.16 -12.14
CA GLN A 90 5.42 14.16 -12.64
C GLN A 90 5.15 15.54 -12.04
N ASP A 91 3.88 15.93 -11.94
CA ASP A 91 3.47 17.25 -11.45
C ASP A 91 3.76 17.42 -9.96
N LYS A 92 3.67 16.33 -9.17
CA LYS A 92 3.79 16.35 -7.70
C LYS A 92 4.96 15.49 -7.19
N ARG A 93 6.12 15.56 -7.85
CA ARG A 93 7.31 14.76 -7.49
C ARG A 93 7.73 14.93 -6.01
N GLY A 94 7.55 16.11 -5.44
CA GLY A 94 7.83 16.39 -4.03
C GLY A 94 6.99 15.58 -3.04
N LEU A 95 5.79 15.15 -3.44
CA LEU A 95 4.92 14.29 -2.64
C LEU A 95 5.18 12.80 -2.94
N TYR A 96 5.27 12.42 -4.21
CA TYR A 96 5.33 11.02 -4.61
C TYR A 96 6.68 10.35 -4.30
N ARG A 97 7.81 11.06 -4.39
CA ARG A 97 9.13 10.50 -4.06
C ARG A 97 9.24 10.04 -2.60
N PRO A 98 8.92 10.88 -1.59
CA PRO A 98 8.93 10.41 -0.21
C PRO A 98 7.87 9.34 0.06
N LEU A 99 6.69 9.42 -0.59
CA LEU A 99 5.66 8.39 -0.50
C LEU A 99 6.16 7.03 -1.01
N ALA A 100 6.87 7.00 -2.14
CA ALA A 100 7.47 5.77 -2.66
C ALA A 100 8.53 5.19 -1.71
N ARG A 101 9.35 6.04 -1.08
CA ARG A 101 10.33 5.61 -0.10
C ARG A 101 9.67 5.01 1.14
N THR A 102 8.65 5.65 1.69
CA THR A 102 7.91 5.13 2.85
C THR A 102 7.20 3.82 2.51
N SER A 103 6.61 3.70 1.31
CA SER A 103 6.00 2.46 0.84
C SER A 103 7.03 1.33 0.66
N ALA A 104 8.23 1.63 0.14
CA ALA A 104 9.29 0.65 0.00
C ALA A 104 9.79 0.15 1.37
N VAL A 105 10.00 1.05 2.32
CA VAL A 105 10.38 0.69 3.70
C VAL A 105 9.29 -0.16 4.35
N ALA A 106 8.02 0.21 4.21
CA ALA A 106 6.90 -0.55 4.74
C ALA A 106 6.80 -1.95 4.09
N ALA A 107 7.06 -2.07 2.77
CA ALA A 107 7.08 -3.35 2.08
C ALA A 107 8.18 -4.28 2.60
N VAL A 108 9.40 -3.76 2.81
CA VAL A 108 10.51 -4.52 3.41
C VAL A 108 10.16 -4.93 4.85
N ALA A 109 9.56 -4.04 5.63
CA ALA A 109 9.11 -4.34 6.99
C ALA A 109 8.04 -5.45 7.01
N CYS A 110 7.09 -5.47 6.04
CA CYS A 110 6.13 -6.56 5.90
C CYS A 110 6.83 -7.91 5.72
N LEU A 111 7.87 -7.99 4.87
CA LEU A 111 8.63 -9.22 4.67
C LEU A 111 9.38 -9.63 5.95
N GLY A 112 9.93 -8.67 6.70
CA GLY A 112 10.54 -8.91 8.01
C GLY A 112 9.57 -9.49 9.03
N VAL A 113 8.35 -8.98 9.09
CA VAL A 113 7.28 -9.52 9.95
C VAL A 113 6.89 -10.94 9.54
N GLY A 114 6.81 -11.22 8.23
CA GLY A 114 6.58 -12.57 7.71
C GLY A 114 7.67 -13.57 8.12
N ALA A 115 8.93 -13.16 8.05
CA ALA A 115 10.07 -13.97 8.46
C ALA A 115 10.09 -14.25 9.98
N ALA A 116 9.70 -13.26 10.79
CA ALA A 116 9.64 -13.38 12.25
C ALA A 116 8.52 -14.32 12.72
N ARG A 117 7.45 -14.46 11.94
CA ARG A 117 6.29 -15.33 12.22
C ARG A 117 5.73 -15.13 13.63
N PRO A 118 5.33 -13.92 14.02
CA PRO A 118 4.75 -13.65 15.34
C PRO A 118 3.41 -14.37 15.51
N THR A 119 2.75 -14.19 16.65
CA THR A 119 1.39 -14.69 16.83
C THR A 119 0.45 -14.11 15.77
N PRO A 120 -0.65 -14.81 15.41
CA PRO A 120 -1.58 -14.37 14.37
C PRO A 120 -2.13 -12.96 14.61
N LEU A 121 -2.45 -12.62 15.85
CA LEU A 121 -2.92 -11.28 16.21
C LEU A 121 -1.85 -10.21 15.94
N VAL A 122 -0.62 -10.45 16.37
CA VAL A 122 0.50 -9.51 16.17
C VAL A 122 0.82 -9.36 14.69
N LEU A 123 0.81 -10.45 13.92
CA LEU A 123 0.98 -10.41 12.46
C LEU A 123 -0.09 -9.51 11.81
N GLY A 124 -1.36 -9.76 12.12
CA GLY A 124 -2.47 -8.99 11.56
C GLY A 124 -2.37 -7.51 11.88
N LEU A 125 -2.13 -7.15 13.15
CA LEU A 125 -1.98 -5.75 13.59
C LEU A 125 -0.76 -5.08 12.93
N ALA A 126 0.38 -5.76 12.86
CA ALA A 126 1.58 -5.23 12.22
C ALA A 126 1.34 -4.92 10.73
N LEU A 127 0.70 -5.83 10.00
CA LEU A 127 0.38 -5.61 8.58
C LEU A 127 -0.62 -4.47 8.37
N VAL A 128 -1.64 -4.33 9.23
CA VAL A 128 -2.58 -3.19 9.19
C VAL A 128 -1.83 -1.88 9.39
N LEU A 129 -0.97 -1.80 10.39
CA LEU A 129 -0.17 -0.60 10.67
C LEU A 129 0.76 -0.27 9.50
N LEU A 130 1.50 -1.25 8.97
CA LEU A 130 2.43 -1.05 7.86
C LEU A 130 1.72 -0.60 6.57
N LEU A 131 0.56 -1.17 6.25
CA LEU A 131 -0.26 -0.75 5.11
C LEU A 131 -0.85 0.66 5.29
N SER A 132 -1.03 1.11 6.54
CA SER A 132 -1.56 2.44 6.85
C SER A 132 -0.50 3.56 6.75
N ILE A 133 0.81 3.23 6.78
CA ILE A 133 1.90 4.22 6.76
C ILE A 133 1.84 5.17 5.55
N PRO A 134 1.73 4.69 4.30
CA PRO A 134 1.68 5.59 3.13
C PRO A 134 0.48 6.53 3.17
N TRP A 135 -0.67 6.03 3.63
CA TRP A 135 -1.88 6.84 3.77
C TRP A 135 -1.73 7.90 4.86
N GLY A 136 -1.27 7.52 6.05
CA GLY A 136 -1.01 8.44 7.15
C GLY A 136 -0.02 9.55 6.77
N PHE A 137 1.04 9.19 6.05
CA PHE A 137 1.99 10.16 5.49
C PHE A 137 1.33 11.13 4.51
N ALA A 138 0.47 10.65 3.62
CA ALA A 138 -0.22 11.50 2.64
C ALA A 138 -1.21 12.45 3.31
N VAL A 139 -1.96 11.98 4.31
CA VAL A 139 -2.89 12.81 5.11
C VAL A 139 -2.12 13.88 5.88
N ALA A 140 -1.06 13.51 6.57
CA ALA A 140 -0.23 14.47 7.32
C ALA A 140 0.32 15.58 6.42
N ARG A 141 0.76 15.23 5.20
CA ARG A 141 1.24 16.21 4.21
C ARG A 141 0.14 17.13 3.69
N ARG A 142 -1.09 16.62 3.49
CA ARG A 142 -2.23 17.45 3.09
C ARG A 142 -2.62 18.45 4.19
N LEU A 143 -2.61 18.02 5.44
CA LEU A 143 -2.92 18.89 6.58
C LEU A 143 -1.84 19.96 6.78
N ALA A 144 -0.56 19.61 6.59
CA ALA A 144 0.53 20.59 6.69
C ALA A 144 0.56 21.60 5.54
N GLY A 145 0.15 21.19 4.31
CA GLY A 145 0.09 22.09 3.15
C GLY A 145 -1.18 22.97 3.09
N GLY A 146 -2.23 22.63 3.85
CA GLY A 146 -3.45 23.43 3.96
C GLY A 146 -3.36 24.57 4.97
N ALA A 147 -2.22 24.77 5.62
CA ALA A 147 -1.98 25.82 6.61
C ALA A 147 -1.39 27.12 5.99
N ASP A 148 -1.43 27.27 4.66
CA ASP A 148 -1.11 28.58 4.06
C ASP A 148 -2.21 29.57 4.44
N PRO A 149 -1.86 30.72 5.08
CA PRO A 149 -2.84 31.72 5.46
C PRO A 149 -3.55 32.27 4.22
N PRO A 150 -4.89 32.45 4.26
CA PRO A 150 -5.63 33.06 3.18
C PRO A 150 -5.18 34.53 3.08
N GLY A 151 -4.40 34.90 2.06
CA GLY A 151 -4.14 36.33 1.84
C GLY A 151 -2.82 36.76 1.24
N THR A 152 -2.03 35.91 0.58
CA THR A 152 -0.95 36.41 -0.28
C THR A 152 -1.47 36.56 -1.72
N PRO A 153 -1.62 37.81 -2.24
CA PRO A 153 -1.93 38.05 -3.64
C PRO A 153 -0.75 37.47 -4.50
N GLN A 154 -1.09 36.59 -5.41
CA GLN A 154 -0.13 36.16 -6.42
C GLN A 154 0.09 37.35 -7.36
N ALA A 155 1.30 37.90 -7.33
CA ALA A 155 1.77 38.93 -8.27
C ALA A 155 2.22 38.26 -9.58
#